data_14a3a63742eb4c5d5e624470262bbe93
#
_entry.id   14a3a63742eb4c5d5e624470262bbe93
#
_cell.length_a   1.000
_cell.length_b   1.000
_cell.length_c   1.000
_cell.angle_alpha   90.00
_cell.angle_beta   90.00
_cell.angle_gamma   90.00
#
_symmetry.space_group_name_H-M   'P 1'
#
loop_
_entity.id
_entity.type
_entity.pdbx_description
1 polymer ?
#
loop_
_entity_poly.entity_id
_entity_poly.type
_entity_poly.pdbx_seq_one_letter_code
_entity_poly.pdbx_strand_id
1 'polypeptide(L)'
;MAGKRDRLSGNEAIAIALRQINPDVFPAFPITPSTEIPQYFASFVANGQVDTEFIPVESEHSSMSAAIGASAAGARSLTATSSCGLAYMWEELYIAASNRLPLALALVNRALSGPININCDHSDSMGARDAGWIQIYAENNQEAYDNMVQAFRISEHKDVRLPIMICQDGFITSHAVENIEL
;
A
#
# COMPACT_ATOMS: atom_id res chain seq x y z
N MET A 1 18.16 21.93 -5.22
CA MET A 1 16.83 22.56 -5.50
C MET A 1 16.01 22.29 -4.25
N ALA A 2 15.33 23.28 -3.67
CA ALA A 2 14.41 23.02 -2.55
C ALA A 2 13.26 22.14 -3.09
N GLY A 3 12.94 21.05 -2.38
CA GLY A 3 11.81 20.19 -2.74
C GLY A 3 10.50 20.99 -2.75
N LYS A 4 9.56 20.55 -3.55
CA LYS A 4 8.22 21.13 -3.54
C LYS A 4 7.56 20.74 -2.20
N ARG A 5 7.09 21.71 -1.44
CA ARG A 5 6.31 21.46 -0.21
C ARG A 5 4.83 21.47 -0.52
N ASP A 6 4.11 20.52 0.07
CA ASP A 6 2.67 20.42 -0.02
C ASP A 6 2.05 20.06 1.34
N ARG A 7 0.73 20.23 1.48
CA ARG A 7 -0.03 19.84 2.67
C ARG A 7 -0.89 18.65 2.34
N LEU A 8 -0.52 17.50 2.85
CA LEU A 8 -1.14 16.23 2.47
C LEU A 8 -1.50 15.40 3.71
N SER A 9 -2.58 14.65 3.61
CA SER A 9 -2.83 13.51 4.50
C SER A 9 -1.86 12.37 4.19
N GLY A 10 -1.72 11.41 5.10
CA GLY A 10 -0.90 10.23 4.83
C GLY A 10 -1.38 9.42 3.64
N ASN A 11 -2.71 9.32 3.44
CA ASN A 11 -3.27 8.65 2.27
C ASN A 11 -2.95 9.40 0.96
N GLU A 12 -3.06 10.74 0.96
CA GLU A 12 -2.65 11.57 -0.18
C GLU A 12 -1.15 11.44 -0.46
N ALA A 13 -0.33 11.45 0.59
CA ALA A 13 1.12 11.31 0.50
C ALA A 13 1.51 9.99 -0.19
N ILE A 14 0.93 8.87 0.24
CA ILE A 14 1.10 7.57 -0.41
C ILE A 14 0.62 7.60 -1.86
N ALA A 15 -0.57 8.16 -2.13
CA ALA A 15 -1.09 8.22 -3.49
C ALA A 15 -0.19 9.05 -4.42
N ILE A 16 0.40 10.16 -3.93
CA ILE A 16 1.37 10.97 -4.69
C ILE A 16 2.68 10.21 -4.91
N ALA A 17 3.18 9.49 -3.90
CA ALA A 17 4.34 8.62 -4.07
C ALA A 17 4.10 7.58 -5.17
N LEU A 18 2.93 6.93 -5.15
CA LEU A 18 2.53 5.96 -6.18
C LEU A 18 2.41 6.60 -7.57
N ARG A 19 1.90 7.83 -7.68
CA ARG A 19 1.88 8.56 -8.95
C ARG A 19 3.29 8.78 -9.50
N GLN A 20 4.27 9.11 -8.64
CA GLN A 20 5.67 9.31 -9.06
C GLN A 20 6.35 7.99 -9.43
N ILE A 21 6.01 6.90 -8.75
CA ILE A 21 6.50 5.55 -9.05
C ILE A 21 5.95 5.07 -10.40
N ASN A 22 4.70 5.43 -10.72
CA ASN A 22 3.97 5.00 -11.92
C ASN A 22 4.05 3.47 -12.10
N PRO A 23 3.49 2.67 -11.16
CA PRO A 23 3.52 1.21 -11.25
C PRO A 23 2.73 0.72 -12.46
N ASP A 24 3.00 -0.50 -12.93
CA ASP A 24 2.33 -1.06 -14.11
C ASP A 24 0.87 -1.44 -13.81
N VAL A 25 0.60 -2.01 -12.62
CA VAL A 25 -0.72 -2.54 -12.28
C VAL A 25 -1.09 -2.21 -10.83
N PHE A 26 -2.31 -1.70 -10.65
CA PHE A 26 -2.90 -1.44 -9.32
C PHE A 26 -4.32 -2.02 -9.24
N PRO A 27 -4.51 -3.30 -8.88
CA PRO A 27 -5.82 -3.82 -8.52
C PRO A 27 -6.23 -3.28 -7.16
N ALA A 28 -7.48 -2.85 -7.02
CA ALA A 28 -7.96 -2.19 -5.82
C ALA A 28 -9.37 -2.59 -5.42
N PHE A 29 -9.55 -2.82 -4.12
CA PHE A 29 -10.84 -2.91 -3.47
C PHE A 29 -10.86 -1.94 -2.28
N PRO A 30 -11.85 -1.02 -2.19
CA PRO A 30 -11.84 0.03 -1.17
C PRO A 30 -12.24 -0.51 0.21
N ILE A 31 -11.45 -0.18 1.24
CA ILE A 31 -11.75 -0.44 2.64
C ILE A 31 -11.24 0.70 3.52
N THR A 32 -12.07 1.15 4.48
CA THR A 32 -11.70 2.20 5.44
C THR A 32 -10.62 1.70 6.40
N PRO A 33 -9.56 2.49 6.69
CA PRO A 33 -9.31 3.87 6.29
C PRO A 33 -8.38 4.05 5.08
N SER A 34 -8.10 3.00 4.29
CA SER A 34 -7.23 3.10 3.11
C SER A 34 -7.94 3.58 1.83
N THR A 35 -9.26 3.76 1.86
CA THR A 35 -10.11 4.04 0.68
C THR A 35 -9.62 5.23 -0.16
N GLU A 36 -9.09 6.27 0.46
CA GLU A 36 -8.61 7.45 -0.24
C GLU A 36 -7.41 7.19 -1.14
N ILE A 37 -6.54 6.21 -0.81
CA ILE A 37 -5.39 5.87 -1.65
C ILE A 37 -5.82 5.48 -3.06
N PRO A 38 -6.66 4.44 -3.27
CA PRO A 38 -7.14 4.08 -4.61
C PRO A 38 -8.03 5.17 -5.23
N GLN A 39 -8.77 5.97 -4.44
CA GLN A 39 -9.58 7.07 -4.97
C GLN A 39 -8.73 8.17 -5.60
N TYR A 40 -7.70 8.66 -4.90
CA TYR A 40 -6.75 9.63 -5.46
C TYR A 40 -6.04 9.05 -6.67
N PHE A 41 -5.59 7.80 -6.58
CA PHE A 41 -4.88 7.16 -7.67
C PHE A 41 -5.75 6.99 -8.92
N ALA A 42 -7.02 6.60 -8.76
CA ALA A 42 -7.99 6.54 -9.87
C ALA A 42 -8.16 7.90 -10.57
N SER A 43 -8.10 9.00 -9.81
CA SER A 43 -8.15 10.35 -10.41
C SER A 43 -6.89 10.65 -11.22
N PHE A 44 -5.71 10.17 -10.83
CA PHE A 44 -4.49 10.33 -11.61
C PHE A 44 -4.55 9.57 -12.93
N VAL A 45 -5.09 8.34 -12.90
CA VAL A 45 -5.35 7.55 -14.12
C VAL A 45 -6.31 8.26 -15.05
N ALA A 46 -7.47 8.70 -14.52
CA ALA A 46 -8.50 9.38 -15.30
C ALA A 46 -8.00 10.70 -15.95
N ASN A 47 -7.02 11.35 -15.32
CA ASN A 47 -6.40 12.58 -15.82
C ASN A 47 -5.14 12.34 -16.68
N GLY A 48 -4.80 11.08 -16.98
CA GLY A 48 -3.63 10.73 -17.80
C GLY A 48 -2.30 11.09 -17.15
N GLN A 49 -2.22 11.10 -15.82
CA GLN A 49 -1.01 11.44 -15.09
C GLN A 49 -0.12 10.23 -14.81
N VAL A 50 -0.63 9.03 -15.03
CA VAL A 50 0.06 7.74 -14.89
C VAL A 50 -0.39 6.80 -16.01
N ASP A 51 0.45 5.82 -16.33
CA ASP A 51 0.17 4.78 -17.34
C ASP A 51 -0.33 3.48 -16.73
N THR A 52 -0.58 3.48 -15.43
CA THR A 52 -0.95 2.31 -14.64
C THR A 52 -2.29 1.71 -15.08
N GLU A 53 -2.34 0.40 -15.26
CA GLU A 53 -3.59 -0.35 -15.35
C GLU A 53 -4.25 -0.41 -13.97
N PHE A 54 -5.27 0.40 -13.75
CA PHE A 54 -6.03 0.45 -12.50
C PHE A 54 -7.25 -0.44 -12.61
N ILE A 55 -7.30 -1.51 -11.79
CA ILE A 55 -8.31 -2.58 -11.91
C ILE A 55 -9.20 -2.60 -10.66
N PRO A 56 -10.42 -2.03 -10.68
CA PRO A 56 -11.39 -2.28 -9.62
C PRO A 56 -11.78 -3.75 -9.58
N VAL A 57 -11.69 -4.36 -8.40
CA VAL A 57 -12.02 -5.77 -8.19
C VAL A 57 -13.14 -5.91 -7.15
N GLU A 58 -13.68 -7.12 -6.96
CA GLU A 58 -14.83 -7.37 -6.09
C GLU A 58 -14.45 -7.74 -4.66
N SER A 59 -13.16 -7.94 -4.37
CA SER A 59 -12.68 -8.26 -3.02
C SER A 59 -11.19 -7.98 -2.83
N GLU A 60 -10.75 -7.92 -1.58
CA GLU A 60 -9.34 -7.80 -1.24
C GLU A 60 -8.53 -9.03 -1.67
N HIS A 61 -9.13 -10.22 -1.57
CA HIS A 61 -8.52 -11.46 -2.06
C HIS A 61 -8.22 -11.36 -3.56
N SER A 62 -9.19 -10.97 -4.38
CA SER A 62 -8.99 -10.77 -5.82
C SER A 62 -7.96 -9.69 -6.12
N SER A 63 -7.90 -8.64 -5.29
CA SER A 63 -6.91 -7.57 -5.42
C SER A 63 -5.49 -8.10 -5.26
N MET A 64 -5.22 -8.88 -4.21
CA MET A 64 -3.90 -9.46 -3.98
C MET A 64 -3.57 -10.54 -5.02
N SER A 65 -4.53 -11.40 -5.40
CA SER A 65 -4.34 -12.40 -6.46
C SER A 65 -3.91 -11.77 -7.79
N ALA A 66 -4.56 -10.67 -8.18
CA ALA A 66 -4.22 -9.94 -9.41
C ALA A 66 -2.83 -9.30 -9.31
N ALA A 67 -2.48 -8.69 -8.15
CA ALA A 67 -1.16 -8.12 -7.92
C ALA A 67 -0.05 -9.19 -7.96
N ILE A 68 -0.28 -10.37 -7.38
CA ILE A 68 0.63 -11.51 -7.44
C ILE A 68 0.83 -11.97 -8.88
N GLY A 69 -0.26 -12.15 -9.63
CA GLY A 69 -0.19 -12.56 -11.04
C GLY A 69 0.59 -11.56 -11.89
N ALA A 70 0.35 -10.26 -11.72
CA ALA A 70 1.07 -9.20 -12.41
C ALA A 70 2.56 -9.20 -12.05
N SER A 71 2.90 -9.31 -10.75
CA SER A 71 4.29 -9.38 -10.30
C SER A 71 5.02 -10.62 -10.82
N ALA A 72 4.35 -11.77 -10.86
CA ALA A 72 4.89 -13.00 -11.41
C ALA A 72 5.16 -12.89 -12.92
N ALA A 73 4.37 -12.09 -13.65
CA ALA A 73 4.59 -11.76 -15.05
C ALA A 73 5.68 -10.70 -15.28
N GLY A 74 6.24 -10.12 -14.21
CA GLY A 74 7.31 -9.13 -14.27
C GLY A 74 6.87 -7.68 -14.21
N ALA A 75 5.58 -7.42 -13.99
CA ALA A 75 5.04 -6.08 -13.81
C ALA A 75 5.29 -5.56 -12.38
N ARG A 76 5.52 -4.28 -12.24
CA ARG A 76 5.54 -3.60 -10.94
C ARG A 76 4.10 -3.43 -10.45
N SER A 77 3.72 -4.15 -9.43
CA SER A 77 2.34 -4.19 -8.95
C SER A 77 2.24 -3.87 -7.46
N LEU A 78 1.09 -3.35 -7.07
CA LEU A 78 0.76 -3.09 -5.66
C LEU A 78 -0.73 -3.21 -5.43
N THR A 79 -1.12 -3.21 -4.15
CA THR A 79 -2.50 -2.94 -3.73
C THR A 79 -2.51 -2.14 -2.43
N ALA A 80 -3.70 -1.74 -1.98
CA ALA A 80 -3.93 -1.04 -0.72
C ALA A 80 -5.04 -1.71 0.06
N THR A 81 -4.88 -1.82 1.39
CA THR A 81 -5.90 -2.43 2.24
C THR A 81 -5.78 -1.99 3.70
N SER A 82 -6.64 -2.54 4.55
CA SER A 82 -6.70 -2.33 6.01
C SER A 82 -7.31 -3.55 6.69
N SER A 83 -6.93 -3.83 7.95
CA SER A 83 -7.69 -4.68 8.88
C SER A 83 -8.19 -6.01 8.29
N CYS A 84 -9.52 -6.16 8.26
CA CYS A 84 -10.17 -7.37 7.75
C CYS A 84 -9.86 -7.64 6.27
N GLY A 85 -9.54 -6.62 5.48
CA GLY A 85 -9.07 -6.79 4.10
C GLY A 85 -7.73 -7.51 4.05
N LEU A 86 -6.78 -7.17 4.95
CA LEU A 86 -5.54 -7.92 5.07
C LEU A 86 -5.80 -9.37 5.51
N ALA A 87 -6.71 -9.57 6.45
CA ALA A 87 -7.09 -10.91 6.89
C ALA A 87 -7.74 -11.73 5.76
N TYR A 88 -8.51 -11.09 4.86
CA TYR A 88 -9.16 -11.77 3.76
C TYR A 88 -8.18 -12.20 2.64
N MET A 89 -7.03 -11.53 2.53
CA MET A 89 -5.96 -11.93 1.59
C MET A 89 -4.84 -12.75 2.26
N TRP A 90 -5.11 -13.36 3.41
CA TRP A 90 -4.10 -13.95 4.29
C TRP A 90 -3.22 -15.01 3.63
N GLU A 91 -3.83 -16.01 2.98
CA GLU A 91 -3.07 -17.08 2.33
C GLU A 91 -2.16 -16.57 1.22
N GLU A 92 -2.58 -15.52 0.53
CA GLU A 92 -1.86 -14.92 -0.58
C GLU A 92 -0.59 -14.20 -0.14
N LEU A 93 -0.53 -13.75 1.13
CA LEU A 93 0.69 -13.17 1.68
C LEU A 93 1.83 -14.19 1.67
N TYR A 94 1.54 -15.43 2.06
CA TYR A 94 2.51 -16.52 2.04
C TYR A 94 2.89 -16.93 0.62
N ILE A 95 1.92 -16.93 -0.30
CA ILE A 95 2.17 -17.21 -1.73
C ILE A 95 3.14 -16.17 -2.32
N ALA A 96 2.89 -14.88 -2.10
CA ALA A 96 3.74 -13.81 -2.58
C ALA A 96 5.18 -13.92 -2.05
N ALA A 97 5.33 -14.13 -0.74
CA ALA A 97 6.63 -14.24 -0.09
C ALA A 97 7.39 -15.50 -0.50
N SER A 98 6.73 -16.66 -0.56
CA SER A 98 7.36 -17.93 -0.93
C SER A 98 7.86 -17.95 -2.38
N ASN A 99 7.16 -17.25 -3.27
CA ASN A 99 7.58 -17.06 -4.66
C ASN A 99 8.53 -15.88 -4.86
N ARG A 100 8.90 -15.18 -3.79
CA ARG A 100 9.82 -14.03 -3.78
C ARG A 100 9.41 -12.95 -4.79
N LEU A 101 8.12 -12.61 -4.80
CA LEU A 101 7.55 -11.63 -5.71
C LEU A 101 7.73 -10.21 -5.14
N PRO A 102 8.39 -9.31 -5.89
CA PRO A 102 8.62 -7.94 -5.43
C PRO A 102 7.39 -7.06 -5.70
N LEU A 103 6.39 -7.17 -4.84
CA LEU A 103 5.20 -6.33 -4.90
C LEU A 103 5.05 -5.51 -3.61
N ALA A 104 4.30 -4.41 -3.67
CA ALA A 104 4.08 -3.54 -2.53
C ALA A 104 2.62 -3.59 -2.05
N LEU A 105 2.44 -3.36 -0.74
CA LEU A 105 1.15 -3.18 -0.11
C LEU A 105 1.15 -1.89 0.70
N ALA A 106 0.25 -0.96 0.38
CA ALA A 106 -0.05 0.18 1.23
C ALA A 106 -1.05 -0.27 2.29
N LEU A 107 -0.60 -0.43 3.53
CA LEU A 107 -1.43 -0.90 4.63
C LEU A 107 -1.75 0.24 5.59
N VAL A 108 -3.03 0.60 5.67
CA VAL A 108 -3.50 1.58 6.65
C VAL A 108 -4.06 0.81 7.84
N ASN A 109 -3.29 0.75 8.91
CA ASN A 109 -3.55 -0.11 10.07
C ASN A 109 -4.88 0.20 10.77
N ARG A 110 -5.66 -0.81 11.03
CA ARG A 110 -6.91 -0.77 11.77
C ARG A 110 -7.12 -2.10 12.49
N ALA A 111 -7.75 -2.05 13.68
CA ALA A 111 -8.10 -3.24 14.45
C ALA A 111 -8.84 -4.28 13.60
N LEU A 112 -8.53 -5.56 13.82
CA LEU A 112 -9.32 -6.67 13.28
C LEU A 112 -10.69 -6.75 13.96
N SER A 113 -11.62 -7.43 13.32
CA SER A 113 -12.95 -7.67 13.89
C SER A 113 -12.86 -8.50 15.17
N GLY A 114 -13.63 -8.07 16.17
CA GLY A 114 -13.85 -8.75 17.43
C GLY A 114 -13.21 -8.13 18.67
N PRO A 115 -13.46 -6.87 19.05
CA PRO A 115 -14.26 -5.83 18.37
C PRO A 115 -13.43 -5.02 17.37
N ILE A 116 -14.02 -4.69 16.24
CA ILE A 116 -13.49 -3.72 15.31
C ILE A 116 -13.68 -2.30 15.87
N ASN A 117 -12.71 -1.44 15.66
CA ASN A 117 -12.83 0.00 15.90
C ASN A 117 -12.04 0.79 14.86
N ILE A 118 -12.36 2.05 14.70
CA ILE A 118 -11.73 2.93 13.70
C ILE A 118 -10.41 3.55 14.17
N ASN A 119 -10.09 3.44 15.45
CA ASN A 119 -8.82 3.92 15.97
C ASN A 119 -7.68 3.03 15.48
N CYS A 120 -6.49 3.60 15.40
CA CYS A 120 -5.32 2.85 14.99
C CYS A 120 -5.07 1.66 15.93
N ASP A 121 -4.77 0.53 15.28
CA ASP A 121 -4.38 -0.70 15.95
C ASP A 121 -3.58 -1.53 14.94
N HIS A 122 -2.46 -2.08 15.37
CA HIS A 122 -1.56 -2.85 14.50
C HIS A 122 -1.81 -4.35 14.52
N SER A 123 -2.94 -4.82 15.06
CA SER A 123 -3.27 -6.25 15.12
C SER A 123 -3.34 -6.91 13.74
N ASP A 124 -3.69 -6.14 12.71
CA ASP A 124 -3.71 -6.59 11.32
C ASP A 124 -2.29 -6.93 10.83
N SER A 125 -1.37 -5.97 10.82
CA SER A 125 0.02 -6.19 10.38
C SER A 125 0.79 -7.10 11.32
N MET A 126 0.55 -7.01 12.64
CA MET A 126 1.20 -7.90 13.62
C MET A 126 0.76 -9.36 13.43
N GLY A 127 -0.51 -9.57 13.05
CA GLY A 127 -0.96 -10.90 12.65
C GLY A 127 -0.17 -11.44 11.46
N ALA A 128 0.15 -10.60 10.48
CA ALA A 128 0.91 -10.95 9.28
C ALA A 128 2.44 -10.99 9.49
N ARG A 129 2.94 -10.82 10.70
CA ARG A 129 4.38 -10.75 11.03
C ARG A 129 5.19 -11.90 10.44
N ASP A 130 4.65 -13.10 10.48
CA ASP A 130 5.36 -14.31 10.08
C ASP A 130 5.11 -14.71 8.60
N ALA A 131 4.42 -13.85 7.83
CA ALA A 131 4.09 -14.13 6.43
C ALA A 131 5.26 -13.94 5.45
N GLY A 132 6.42 -13.49 5.93
CA GLY A 132 7.63 -13.33 5.10
C GLY A 132 7.71 -12.01 4.33
N TRP A 133 6.88 -11.02 4.70
CA TRP A 133 6.89 -9.68 4.15
C TRP A 133 7.82 -8.76 4.93
N ILE A 134 8.46 -7.84 4.23
CA ILE A 134 9.11 -6.69 4.85
C ILE A 134 8.01 -5.74 5.31
N GLN A 135 8.02 -5.33 6.59
CA GLN A 135 7.06 -4.38 7.14
C GLN A 135 7.81 -3.12 7.59
N ILE A 136 7.44 -1.97 7.04
CA ILE A 136 8.00 -0.67 7.41
C ILE A 136 6.86 0.21 7.91
N TYR A 137 7.01 0.74 9.12
CA TYR A 137 6.01 1.56 9.79
C TYR A 137 6.40 3.03 9.69
N ALA A 138 5.45 3.86 9.29
CA ALA A 138 5.60 5.31 9.22
C ALA A 138 5.05 5.98 10.48
N GLU A 139 5.83 6.87 11.08
CA GLU A 139 5.41 7.66 12.25
C GLU A 139 4.67 8.95 11.88
N ASN A 140 4.83 9.41 10.64
CA ASN A 140 4.25 10.66 10.12
C ASN A 140 4.05 10.57 8.61
N ASN A 141 3.43 11.60 8.04
CA ASN A 141 3.08 11.62 6.62
C ASN A 141 4.30 11.72 5.70
N GLN A 142 5.39 12.36 6.15
CA GLN A 142 6.63 12.39 5.38
C GLN A 142 7.22 10.99 5.24
N GLU A 143 7.26 10.23 6.35
CA GLU A 143 7.74 8.85 6.30
C GLU A 143 6.83 7.94 5.48
N ALA A 144 5.51 8.15 5.52
CA ALA A 144 4.58 7.39 4.68
C ALA A 144 4.91 7.58 3.19
N TYR A 145 5.19 8.82 2.78
CA TYR A 145 5.63 9.15 1.42
C TYR A 145 7.00 8.55 1.09
N ASP A 146 8.02 8.81 1.92
CA ASP A 146 9.40 8.40 1.68
C ASP A 146 9.53 6.88 1.64
N ASN A 147 8.86 6.17 2.56
CA ASN A 147 8.87 4.72 2.63
C ASN A 147 8.20 4.11 1.41
N MET A 148 7.09 4.70 0.92
CA MET A 148 6.44 4.23 -0.30
C MET A 148 7.32 4.43 -1.53
N VAL A 149 8.00 5.57 -1.66
CA VAL A 149 8.96 5.83 -2.76
C VAL A 149 10.10 4.80 -2.75
N GLN A 150 10.56 4.39 -1.57
CA GLN A 150 11.63 3.40 -1.41
C GLN A 150 11.16 1.96 -1.59
N ALA A 151 9.87 1.67 -1.42
CA ALA A 151 9.33 0.33 -1.32
C ALA A 151 9.78 -0.59 -2.47
N PHE A 152 9.60 -0.16 -3.70
CA PHE A 152 10.00 -0.95 -4.86
C PHE A 152 11.50 -1.07 -5.00
N ARG A 153 12.26 -0.03 -4.65
CA ARG A 153 13.73 -0.09 -4.67
C ARG A 153 14.26 -1.17 -3.73
N ILE A 154 13.64 -1.33 -2.57
CA ILE A 154 13.98 -2.36 -1.59
C ILE A 154 13.52 -3.73 -2.07
N SER A 155 12.23 -3.84 -2.40
CA SER A 155 11.56 -5.09 -2.77
C SER A 155 12.18 -5.74 -4.02
N GLU A 156 12.47 -4.94 -5.05
CA GLU A 156 13.04 -5.38 -6.33
C GLU A 156 14.56 -5.66 -6.28
N HIS A 157 15.24 -5.25 -5.20
CA HIS A 157 16.69 -5.45 -5.12
C HIS A 157 17.04 -6.92 -5.26
N LYS A 158 18.01 -7.23 -6.11
CA LYS A 158 18.38 -8.62 -6.50
C LYS A 158 18.68 -9.55 -5.32
N ASP A 159 19.19 -9.00 -4.22
CA ASP A 159 19.54 -9.75 -3.01
C ASP A 159 18.40 -9.80 -1.98
N VAL A 160 17.29 -9.10 -2.24
CA VAL A 160 16.07 -9.06 -1.40
C VAL A 160 14.97 -9.88 -2.05
N ARG A 161 14.37 -9.38 -3.12
CA ARG A 161 13.28 -10.05 -3.83
C ARG A 161 12.19 -10.57 -2.89
N LEU A 162 11.60 -9.67 -2.09
CA LEU A 162 10.52 -9.97 -1.15
C LEU A 162 9.42 -8.92 -1.27
N PRO A 163 8.17 -9.30 -1.02
CA PRO A 163 7.09 -8.33 -0.95
C PRO A 163 7.25 -7.41 0.27
N ILE A 164 6.71 -6.20 0.18
CA ILE A 164 6.87 -5.16 1.19
C ILE A 164 5.53 -4.52 1.56
N MET A 165 5.29 -4.32 2.86
CA MET A 165 4.18 -3.55 3.40
C MET A 165 4.68 -2.21 3.93
N ILE A 166 4.08 -1.12 3.46
CA ILE A 166 4.24 0.20 4.06
C ILE A 166 3.03 0.46 4.93
N CYS A 167 3.26 0.46 6.24
CA CYS A 167 2.24 0.54 7.26
C CYS A 167 2.14 1.98 7.78
N GLN A 168 0.93 2.51 7.89
CA GLN A 168 0.65 3.79 8.53
C GLN A 168 -0.57 3.69 9.43
N ASP A 169 -0.60 4.51 10.47
CA ASP A 169 -1.71 4.56 11.41
C ASP A 169 -3.01 5.00 10.76
N GLY A 170 -4.05 4.20 10.92
CA GLY A 170 -5.40 4.57 10.53
C GLY A 170 -5.90 5.79 11.32
N PHE A 171 -6.41 6.80 10.62
CA PHE A 171 -6.89 8.11 11.09
C PHE A 171 -5.82 9.03 11.68
N ILE A 172 -4.81 8.54 12.40
CA ILE A 172 -3.75 9.41 12.96
C ILE A 172 -2.87 9.91 11.82
N THR A 173 -2.12 9.03 11.16
CA THR A 173 -1.27 9.42 10.02
C THR A 173 -2.10 9.54 8.74
N SER A 174 -2.98 8.58 8.47
CA SER A 174 -3.67 8.49 7.18
C SER A 174 -4.57 9.67 6.83
N HIS A 175 -5.16 10.35 7.83
CA HIS A 175 -6.11 11.46 7.64
C HIS A 175 -5.64 12.80 8.22
N ALA A 176 -4.64 12.82 9.09
CA ALA A 176 -4.05 14.07 9.55
C ALA A 176 -3.26 14.74 8.42
N VAL A 177 -3.35 16.06 8.31
CA VAL A 177 -2.67 16.84 7.27
C VAL A 177 -1.37 17.43 7.82
N GLU A 178 -0.26 17.14 7.16
CA GLU A 178 1.07 17.63 7.52
C GLU A 178 1.75 18.32 6.32
N ASN A 179 2.80 19.09 6.60
CA ASN A 179 3.64 19.65 5.54
C ASN A 179 4.66 18.58 5.11
N ILE A 180 4.69 18.27 3.82
CA ILE A 180 5.55 17.24 3.23
C ILE A 180 6.44 17.85 2.17
N GLU A 181 7.68 17.40 2.07
CA GLU A 181 8.61 17.68 0.98
C GLU A 181 8.54 16.56 -0.06
N LEU A 182 8.20 16.90 -1.31
CA LEU A 182 8.03 15.97 -2.44
C LEU A 182 9.27 15.96 -3.34
#